data_a13e1693ddc15d0ac2ed8e7d8f4ca42b
#
_entry.id   a13e1693ddc15d0ac2ed8e7d8f4ca42b
#
_cell.length_a   1.000
_cell.length_b   1.000
_cell.length_c   1.000
_cell.angle_alpha   90.00
_cell.angle_beta   90.00
_cell.angle_gamma   90.00
#
_symmetry.space_group_name_H-M   'P 1'
#
loop_
_entity.id
_entity.type
_entity.pdbx_description
1 polymer ?
#
loop_
_entity_poly.entity_id
_entity_poly.type
_entity_poly.pdbx_seq_one_letter_code
_entity_poly.pdbx_strand_id
1 'polypeptide(L)'
;MSEIDHESPTPVYRQIAALIVAEIENGALEVNRKIPSESALTQRFGVARETARNAVKHLREEGWVFTVPQRGTYVADRKPSNESAADE
;
A
#
# COMPACT_ATOMS: atom_id res chain seq x y z
N MET A 1 15.07 -3.23 14.66
CA MET A 1 14.46 -4.44 14.10
C MET A 1 13.71 -4.08 12.84
N SER A 2 13.87 -4.86 11.81
CA SER A 2 13.24 -4.55 10.52
C SER A 2 11.79 -5.01 10.50
N GLU A 3 10.91 -4.21 9.87
CA GLU A 3 9.54 -4.62 9.68
C GLU A 3 9.43 -5.69 8.59
N ILE A 4 10.50 -5.88 7.83
CA ILE A 4 10.51 -6.80 6.69
C ILE A 4 11.35 -8.02 7.04
N ASP A 5 10.80 -9.20 6.76
CA ASP A 5 11.51 -10.45 6.97
C ASP A 5 11.99 -10.95 5.61
N HIS A 6 13.28 -10.77 5.35
CA HIS A 6 13.85 -11.16 4.07
C HIS A 6 13.97 -12.67 3.92
N GLU A 7 13.83 -13.42 5.02
CA GLU A 7 13.92 -14.87 4.97
C GLU A 7 12.55 -15.54 4.87
N SER A 8 11.50 -14.74 4.92
CA SER A 8 10.15 -15.26 4.76
C SER A 8 9.90 -15.70 3.31
N PRO A 9 9.11 -16.76 3.09
CA PRO A 9 8.71 -17.11 1.73
C PRO A 9 7.83 -16.05 1.08
N THR A 10 7.25 -15.15 1.86
CA THR A 10 6.44 -14.07 1.31
C THR A 10 7.36 -13.02 0.68
N PRO A 11 7.15 -12.66 -0.60
CA PRO A 11 7.99 -11.65 -1.22
C PRO A 11 7.96 -10.34 -0.45
N VAL A 12 9.09 -9.64 -0.46
CA VAL A 12 9.23 -8.41 0.31
C VAL A 12 8.18 -7.37 -0.09
N TYR A 13 7.91 -7.22 -1.39
CA TYR A 13 6.93 -6.22 -1.82
C TYR A 13 5.54 -6.51 -1.24
N ARG A 14 5.20 -7.78 -1.05
CA ARG A 14 3.91 -8.12 -0.47
C ARG A 14 3.88 -7.85 1.02
N GLN A 15 5.00 -8.00 1.70
CA GLN A 15 5.09 -7.64 3.11
C GLN A 15 4.90 -6.15 3.30
N ILE A 16 5.51 -5.34 2.41
CA ILE A 16 5.34 -3.90 2.45
C ILE A 16 3.87 -3.55 2.22
N ALA A 17 3.26 -4.16 1.21
CA ALA A 17 1.85 -3.91 0.92
C ALA A 17 0.98 -4.24 2.13
N ALA A 18 1.25 -5.37 2.79
CA ALA A 18 0.47 -5.76 3.97
C ALA A 18 0.60 -4.75 5.10
N LEU A 19 1.80 -4.22 5.31
CA LEU A 19 2.01 -3.20 6.33
C LEU A 19 1.25 -1.92 6.01
N ILE A 20 1.25 -1.52 4.75
CA ILE A 20 0.49 -0.33 4.33
C ILE A 20 -1.00 -0.57 4.52
N VAL A 21 -1.49 -1.76 4.16
CA VAL A 21 -2.90 -2.10 4.37
C VAL A 21 -3.26 -1.98 5.86
N ALA A 22 -2.39 -2.48 6.73
CA ALA A 22 -2.64 -2.39 8.17
C ALA A 22 -2.74 -0.93 8.61
N GLU A 23 -1.90 -0.06 8.05
CA GLU A 23 -1.95 1.35 8.40
C GLU A 23 -3.21 2.03 7.87
N ILE A 24 -3.70 1.58 6.72
CA ILE A 24 -4.97 2.08 6.21
C ILE A 24 -6.11 1.63 7.12
N GLU A 25 -6.08 0.37 7.53
CA GLU A 25 -7.16 -0.19 8.33
C GLU A 25 -7.22 0.39 9.73
N ASN A 26 -6.07 0.74 10.30
CA ASN A 26 -6.05 1.28 11.65
C ASN A 26 -6.15 2.81 11.69
N GLY A 27 -6.30 3.44 10.53
CA GLY A 27 -6.50 4.89 10.46
C GLY A 27 -5.24 5.72 10.39
N ALA A 28 -4.07 5.09 10.40
CA ALA A 28 -2.83 5.86 10.29
C ALA A 28 -2.70 6.50 8.91
N LEU A 29 -3.21 5.81 7.89
CA LEU A 29 -3.28 6.38 6.55
C LEU A 29 -4.76 6.54 6.20
N GLU A 30 -5.20 7.78 6.14
CA GLU A 30 -6.62 8.08 5.96
C GLU A 30 -7.03 8.07 4.50
N VAL A 31 -8.31 7.81 4.28
CA VAL A 31 -8.88 7.82 2.92
C VAL A 31 -8.66 9.17 2.26
N ASN A 32 -8.34 9.13 0.98
CA ASN A 32 -8.07 10.33 0.16
C ASN A 32 -6.84 11.10 0.57
N ARG A 33 -5.98 10.49 1.38
CA ARG A 33 -4.67 11.05 1.70
C ARG A 33 -3.59 10.31 0.94
N LYS A 34 -2.48 10.98 0.67
CA LYS A 34 -1.38 10.35 -0.02
C LYS A 34 -0.75 9.28 0.83
N ILE A 35 -0.35 8.18 0.19
CA ILE A 35 0.50 7.21 0.85
C ILE A 35 1.95 7.69 0.72
N PRO A 36 2.89 7.11 1.48
CA PRO A 36 4.31 7.47 1.32
C PRO A 36 4.76 7.24 -0.11
N SER A 37 5.64 8.11 -0.58
CA SER A 37 6.20 7.98 -1.92
C SER A 37 7.08 6.76 -2.02
N GLU A 38 7.41 6.37 -3.26
CA GLU A 38 8.35 5.27 -3.47
C GLU A 38 9.67 5.54 -2.76
N SER A 39 10.15 6.79 -2.83
CA SER A 39 11.39 7.15 -2.14
C SER A 39 11.26 6.98 -0.62
N ALA A 40 10.14 7.42 -0.07
CA ALA A 40 9.92 7.26 1.37
C ALA A 40 9.87 5.79 1.75
N LEU A 41 9.25 4.96 0.91
CA LEU A 41 9.16 3.54 1.18
C LEU A 41 10.53 2.87 1.09
N THR A 42 11.36 3.26 0.12
CA THR A 42 12.70 2.70 0.03
C THR A 42 13.52 3.04 1.26
N GLN A 43 13.36 4.25 1.79
CA GLN A 43 14.09 4.64 2.99
C GLN A 43 13.54 3.94 4.22
N ARG A 44 12.24 3.86 4.35
CA ARG A 44 11.62 3.26 5.52
C ARG A 44 11.93 1.78 5.63
N PHE A 45 11.86 1.07 4.53
CA PHE A 45 12.00 -0.39 4.55
C PHE A 45 13.38 -0.87 4.10
N GLY A 46 14.24 0.03 3.63
CA GLY A 46 15.58 -0.35 3.20
C GLY A 46 15.57 -1.24 1.97
N VAL A 47 14.71 -0.97 1.02
CA VAL A 47 14.54 -1.80 -0.17
C VAL A 47 14.83 -1.00 -1.43
N ALA A 48 15.02 -1.72 -2.53
CA ALA A 48 15.22 -1.10 -3.83
C ALA A 48 13.93 -0.41 -4.27
N ARG A 49 14.08 0.60 -5.12
CA ARG A 49 12.94 1.36 -5.63
C ARG A 49 11.94 0.47 -6.35
N GLU A 50 12.43 -0.51 -7.08
CA GLU A 50 11.53 -1.41 -7.81
C GLU A 50 10.66 -2.22 -6.86
N THR A 51 11.21 -2.63 -5.73
CA THR A 51 10.44 -3.35 -4.71
C THR A 51 9.33 -2.46 -4.16
N ALA A 52 9.66 -1.20 -3.86
CA ALA A 52 8.65 -0.24 -3.39
C ALA A 52 7.58 -0.02 -4.46
N ARG A 53 7.99 0.10 -5.71
CA ARG A 53 7.05 0.28 -6.81
C ARG A 53 6.12 -0.90 -6.95
N ASN A 54 6.65 -2.12 -6.82
CA ASN A 54 5.84 -3.32 -6.91
C ASN A 54 4.84 -3.40 -5.77
N ALA A 55 5.22 -2.94 -4.58
CA ALA A 55 4.29 -2.89 -3.46
C ALA A 55 3.12 -1.96 -3.75
N VAL A 56 3.40 -0.78 -4.29
CA VAL A 56 2.36 0.19 -4.62
C VAL A 56 1.48 -0.35 -5.75
N LYS A 57 2.10 -0.99 -6.73
CA LYS A 57 1.34 -1.59 -7.84
C LYS A 57 0.39 -2.65 -7.32
N HIS A 58 0.86 -3.49 -6.39
CA HIS A 58 0.02 -4.52 -5.80
C HIS A 58 -1.17 -3.90 -5.05
N LEU A 59 -0.90 -2.85 -4.26
CA LEU A 59 -1.97 -2.16 -3.54
C LEU A 59 -3.00 -1.58 -4.51
N ARG A 60 -2.53 -1.03 -5.62
CA ARG A 60 -3.44 -0.45 -6.61
C ARG A 60 -4.29 -1.53 -7.26
N GLU A 61 -3.67 -2.68 -7.58
CA GLU A 61 -4.39 -3.78 -8.20
C GLU A 61 -5.43 -4.37 -7.25
N GLU A 62 -5.15 -4.34 -5.94
CA GLU A 62 -6.07 -4.83 -4.94
C GLU A 62 -7.12 -3.79 -4.54
N GLY A 63 -7.02 -2.58 -5.08
CA GLY A 63 -8.03 -1.55 -4.82
C GLY A 63 -7.84 -0.77 -3.54
N TRP A 64 -6.66 -0.88 -2.90
CA TRP A 64 -6.41 -0.14 -1.66
C TRP A 64 -6.01 1.30 -1.91
N VAL A 65 -5.41 1.56 -3.07
CA VAL A 65 -4.95 2.89 -3.42
C VAL A 65 -5.25 3.17 -4.89
N PHE A 66 -5.21 4.45 -5.26
CA PHE A 66 -5.34 4.84 -6.65
C PHE A 66 -4.32 5.93 -6.96
N THR A 67 -3.89 5.99 -8.21
CA THR A 67 -2.90 6.97 -8.64
C THR A 67 -3.58 8.08 -9.41
N VAL A 68 -3.26 9.32 -9.03
CA VAL A 68 -3.69 10.50 -9.79
C VAL A 68 -2.47 11.02 -10.52
N PRO A 69 -2.51 11.08 -11.85
CA PRO A 69 -1.32 11.53 -12.61
C PRO A 69 -0.82 12.87 -12.12
N GLN A 70 0.49 12.96 -11.94
CA GLN A 70 1.19 14.18 -11.54
C GLN A 70 0.88 14.64 -10.12
N ARG A 71 0.06 13.89 -9.38
CA ARG A 71 -0.27 14.25 -8.02
C ARG A 71 0.22 13.24 -7.01
N GLY A 72 0.14 11.95 -7.32
CA GLY A 72 0.61 10.91 -6.42
C GLY A 72 -0.39 9.79 -6.28
N THR A 73 -0.15 8.96 -5.29
CA THR A 73 -1.00 7.80 -5.00
C THR A 73 -1.70 8.04 -3.68
N TYR A 74 -3.00 7.81 -3.67
CA TYR A 74 -3.86 8.14 -2.54
C TYR A 74 -4.59 6.90 -2.05
N VAL A 75 -4.98 6.92 -0.78
CA VAL A 75 -5.75 5.83 -0.19
C VAL A 75 -7.16 5.85 -0.77
N ALA A 76 -7.60 4.70 -1.28
CA ALA A 76 -8.94 4.56 -1.83
C ALA A 76 -9.95 4.34 -0.72
N ASP A 77 -11.18 4.77 -0.97
CA ASP A 77 -12.28 4.55 -0.04
C ASP A 77 -12.84 3.15 -0.27
N ARG A 78 -12.38 2.19 0.49
CA ARG A 78 -12.81 0.80 0.39
C ARG A 78 -13.73 0.48 1.55
N LYS A 79 -15.00 0.46 1.27
CA LYS A 79 -15.95 0.14 2.32
C LYS A 79 -16.20 -1.35 2.36
N PRO A 80 -16.17 -1.95 3.53
CA PRO A 80 -16.38 -3.39 3.63
C PRO A 80 -17.72 -3.81 3.05
N SER A 81 -18.72 -2.99 3.23
CA SER A 81 -20.03 -3.31 2.75
C SER A 81 -20.16 -3.14 1.26
N ASN A 82 -19.14 -2.71 0.68
CA ASN A 82 -19.10 -2.52 -0.67
C ASN A 82 -19.35 -3.70 -1.47
N GLU A 83 -19.28 -4.28 -0.82
CA GLU A 83 -19.51 -5.20 -1.52
C GLU A 83 -20.65 -5.23 -2.08
N SER A 84 -20.55 -4.50 -1.52
CA SER A 84 -21.35 -4.49 -2.07
C SER A 84 -21.93 -4.20 -2.66
N ALA A 85 -21.68 -4.17 -2.43
CA ALA A 85 -22.13 -4.02 -3.06
C ALA A 85 -22.58 -3.97 -3.71
N ALA A 86 -22.45 -4.08 -3.54
CA ALA A 86 -22.81 -4.15 -4.20
C ALA A 86 -23.47 -4.00 -4.76
N ASP A 87 -23.45 -3.95 -4.58
CA ASP A 87 -24.07 -3.90 -5.11
C ASP A 87 -24.53 -3.70 -5.76
N GLU A 88 -24.48 -3.73 -5.78
CA GLU A 88 -24.79 -3.64 -6.37
C GLU A 88 -25.07 -3.59 -6.76
#